data_7e4dc8de10a2deb9bdc9e80b3308f6e0
#
_entry.id   7e4dc8de10a2deb9bdc9e80b3308f6e0
#
_cell.length_a   1.000
_cell.length_b   1.000
_cell.length_c   1.000
_cell.angle_alpha   90.00
_cell.angle_beta   90.00
_cell.angle_gamma   90.00
#
_symmetry.space_group_name_H-M   'P 1'
#
loop_
_entity.id
_entity.type
_entity.pdbx_description
1 polymer ?
#
loop_
_entity_poly.entity_id
_entity_poly.type
_entity_poly.pdbx_seq_one_letter_code
_entity_poly.pdbx_strand_id
1 'polypeptide(L)'
;MPTLISRTLHIATPVAVFCAFLLVVPVAWAEEVDVNSALAEDLAETLDGVGDRRAEAIIEEREANGPFTDAEDLTRVSGVGPVTVEENRNRMSFGEAE
;
A
#
# COMPACT_ATOMS: atom_id res chain seq x y z
N MET A 1 21.15 -38.89 -40.12
CA MET A 1 21.01 -38.64 -39.88
C MET A 1 20.80 -38.01 -39.00
N PRO A 2 20.70 -38.09 -38.67
CA PRO A 2 20.62 -37.66 -37.76
C PRO A 2 20.44 -36.51 -37.49
N THR A 3 20.48 -36.21 -37.52
CA THR A 3 20.43 -35.15 -37.34
C THR A 3 19.46 -34.60 -36.89
N LEU A 4 18.99 -34.79 -37.04
CA LEU A 4 18.12 -34.23 -36.75
C LEU A 4 17.73 -34.04 -35.64
N ILE A 5 17.66 -34.31 -35.31
CA ILE A 5 17.28 -34.31 -34.29
C ILE A 5 17.41 -33.39 -33.51
N SER A 6 17.83 -33.24 -33.33
CA SER A 6 18.08 -32.40 -32.54
C SER A 6 17.39 -31.37 -32.38
N ARG A 7 17.40 -30.90 -32.77
CA ARG A 7 16.94 -29.81 -32.72
C ARG A 7 15.89 -29.69 -32.03
N THR A 8 15.50 -29.89 -31.87
CA THR A 8 14.39 -29.82 -31.38
C THR A 8 14.29 -29.53 -30.13
N LEU A 9 14.53 -29.89 -29.53
CA LEU A 9 14.40 -29.69 -28.33
C LEU A 9 14.38 -28.50 -27.81
N HIS A 10 14.93 -27.98 -27.87
CA HIS A 10 15.13 -26.88 -27.20
C HIS A 10 14.10 -26.10 -27.08
N ILE A 11 13.51 -25.99 -27.73
CA ILE A 11 12.55 -25.21 -27.74
C ILE A 11 11.75 -25.16 -26.63
N ALA A 12 11.41 -26.04 -26.14
CA ALA A 12 10.50 -25.96 -25.12
C ALA A 12 10.88 -25.22 -24.01
N THR A 13 11.93 -25.25 -23.69
CA THR A 13 12.26 -24.55 -22.59
C THR A 13 11.82 -23.25 -22.30
N PRO A 14 11.91 -22.43 -23.04
CA PRO A 14 11.63 -21.10 -22.70
C PRO A 14 10.36 -20.89 -22.12
N VAL A 15 9.49 -21.49 -22.47
CA VAL A 15 8.31 -21.28 -21.99
C VAL A 15 8.13 -21.43 -20.61
N ALA A 16 8.59 -22.36 -20.12
CA ALA A 16 8.36 -22.51 -18.77
C ALA A 16 8.70 -21.42 -18.00
N VAL A 17 9.64 -20.90 -18.20
CA VAL A 17 10.00 -19.87 -17.45
C VAL A 17 9.11 -18.89 -17.25
N PHE A 18 8.57 -18.39 -18.20
CA PHE A 18 7.85 -17.33 -18.00
C PHE A 18 6.72 -17.51 -17.17
N CYS A 19 6.25 -18.55 -17.06
CA CYS A 19 5.12 -18.62 -16.34
C CYS A 19 5.40 -18.37 -14.99
N ALA A 20 6.40 -18.84 -14.56
CA ALA A 20 6.63 -18.65 -13.22
C ALA A 20 6.52 -17.37 -12.80
N PHE A 21 6.96 -16.52 -13.46
CA PHE A 21 7.02 -15.33 -12.97
C PHE A 21 5.82 -14.72 -12.66
N LEU A 22 4.86 -15.01 -13.17
CA LEU A 22 3.75 -14.36 -12.93
C LEU A 22 3.31 -14.48 -11.65
N LEU A 23 3.46 -15.42 -11.06
CA LEU A 23 2.86 -15.50 -9.89
C LEU A 23 3.26 -14.69 -8.96
N VAL A 24 4.07 -14.24 -9.02
CA VAL A 24 4.49 -13.45 -8.11
C VAL A 24 3.75 -12.51 -7.66
N VAL A 25 3.21 -12.01 -8.13
CA VAL A 25 2.56 -10.98 -7.73
C VAL A 25 1.80 -10.92 -6.73
N PRO A 26 1.48 -11.12 -6.21
CA PRO A 26 0.71 -11.05 -5.28
C PRO A 26 0.49 -10.10 -4.56
N VAL A 27 0.67 -9.84 -4.40
CA VAL A 27 0.56 -9.01 -3.73
C VAL A 27 -0.34 -8.51 -3.09
N ALA A 28 -0.92 -8.77 -2.96
CA ALA A 28 -1.80 -8.37 -2.28
C ALA A 28 -1.41 -7.67 -1.18
N TRP A 29 -0.57 -6.99 -1.14
CA TRP A 29 -0.30 -6.32 -0.11
C TRP A 29 -1.17 -5.31 0.18
N ALA A 30 -1.52 -5.02 1.13
CA ALA A 30 -2.34 -4.00 1.55
C ALA A 30 -1.67 -2.81 1.22
N GLU A 31 -2.28 -1.85 0.79
CA GLU A 31 -1.64 -0.66 0.53
C GLU A 31 -1.40 0.06 1.77
N GLU A 32 -0.36 0.79 1.86
CA GLU A 32 -0.03 1.60 3.01
C GLU A 32 0.04 3.02 2.61
N VAL A 33 -0.34 3.93 3.47
CA VAL A 33 -0.29 5.35 3.15
C VAL A 33 0.43 6.04 4.29
N ASP A 34 1.29 6.99 3.95
CA ASP A 34 2.01 7.75 4.96
C ASP A 34 1.13 8.91 5.36
N VAL A 35 0.56 8.86 6.54
CA VAL A 35 -0.38 9.89 6.94
C VAL A 35 0.25 11.25 7.10
N ASN A 36 1.56 11.31 7.17
CA ASN A 36 2.23 12.60 7.34
C ASN A 36 2.56 13.26 6.02
N SER A 37 2.42 12.58 4.91
CA SER A 37 2.76 13.19 3.65
C SER A 37 1.76 12.94 2.53
N ALA A 38 0.81 12.07 2.72
CA ALA A 38 -0.09 11.71 1.63
C ALA A 38 -1.04 12.82 1.26
N LEU A 39 -1.56 12.73 0.07
CA LEU A 39 -2.59 13.63 -0.38
C LEU A 39 -3.92 13.17 0.17
N ALA A 40 -4.88 14.07 0.21
CA ALA A 40 -6.18 13.75 0.75
C ALA A 40 -6.82 12.59 0.00
N GLU A 41 -6.69 12.56 -1.31
CA GLU A 41 -7.34 11.50 -2.01
C GLU A 41 -6.69 10.16 -1.73
N ASP A 42 -5.41 10.11 -1.48
CA ASP A 42 -4.78 8.86 -1.13
C ASP A 42 -5.22 8.38 0.24
N LEU A 43 -5.39 9.30 1.16
CA LEU A 43 -5.86 8.93 2.47
C LEU A 43 -7.29 8.40 2.38
N ALA A 44 -8.11 9.05 1.59
CA ALA A 44 -9.49 8.63 1.48
C ALA A 44 -9.62 7.27 0.81
N GLU A 45 -8.74 6.99 -0.13
CA GLU A 45 -8.82 5.72 -0.80
C GLU A 45 -8.26 4.58 0.00
N THR A 46 -7.23 4.81 0.74
CA THR A 46 -6.54 3.74 1.43
C THR A 46 -7.13 3.43 2.78
N LEU A 47 -7.61 4.43 3.48
CA LEU A 47 -8.08 4.21 4.83
C LEU A 47 -9.58 4.01 4.86
N ASP A 48 -10.01 2.94 5.49
CA ASP A 48 -11.41 2.64 5.58
C ASP A 48 -12.09 3.58 6.55
N GLY A 49 -13.21 4.07 6.21
CA GLY A 49 -13.94 4.95 7.10
C GLY A 49 -13.46 6.38 7.10
N VAL A 50 -12.50 6.68 6.24
CA VAL A 50 -12.01 8.02 6.16
C VAL A 50 -12.41 8.55 4.82
N GLY A 51 -13.41 9.27 4.69
CA GLY A 51 -13.81 9.82 3.41
C GLY A 51 -13.07 11.09 3.15
N ASP A 52 -13.47 11.79 2.13
CA ASP A 52 -12.77 12.98 1.71
C ASP A 52 -12.69 14.01 2.79
N ARG A 53 -13.75 14.21 3.53
CA ARG A 53 -13.73 15.23 4.52
C ARG A 53 -12.80 14.90 5.67
N ARG A 54 -12.77 13.65 6.11
CA ARG A 54 -11.86 13.30 7.17
C ARG A 54 -10.43 13.29 6.68
N ALA A 55 -10.23 12.95 5.41
CA ALA A 55 -8.89 13.01 4.86
C ALA A 55 -8.37 14.44 4.89
N GLU A 56 -9.21 15.39 4.56
CA GLU A 56 -8.79 16.77 4.62
C GLU A 56 -8.53 17.22 6.03
N ALA A 57 -9.31 16.70 6.98
CA ALA A 57 -9.09 17.06 8.37
C ALA A 57 -7.76 16.52 8.86
N ILE A 58 -7.35 15.36 8.37
CA ILE A 58 -6.07 14.82 8.74
C ILE A 58 -4.96 15.74 8.26
N ILE A 59 -5.09 16.21 7.02
CA ILE A 59 -4.07 17.10 6.48
C ILE A 59 -4.03 18.40 7.25
N GLU A 60 -5.17 18.95 7.58
CA GLU A 60 -5.19 20.19 8.31
C GLU A 60 -4.57 20.02 9.67
N GLU A 61 -4.81 18.89 10.31
CA GLU A 61 -4.29 18.69 11.63
C GLU A 61 -2.76 18.54 11.60
N ARG A 62 -2.24 17.80 10.62
CA ARG A 62 -0.80 17.64 10.59
C ARG A 62 -0.09 18.96 10.26
N GLU A 63 -0.76 19.81 9.51
CA GLU A 63 -0.14 21.07 9.17
C GLU A 63 -0.23 22.06 10.31
N ALA A 64 -1.28 22.01 11.07
CA ALA A 64 -1.44 22.94 12.15
C ALA A 64 -0.69 22.52 13.40
N ASN A 65 -0.63 21.25 13.66
CA ASN A 65 -0.13 20.79 14.94
C ASN A 65 1.02 19.80 14.85
N GLY A 66 1.53 19.57 13.67
CA GLY A 66 2.71 18.73 13.54
C GLY A 66 2.37 17.32 13.13
N PRO A 67 3.35 16.58 12.74
CA PRO A 67 3.11 15.23 12.25
C PRO A 67 2.57 14.31 13.30
N PHE A 68 1.91 13.25 12.85
CA PHE A 68 1.43 12.23 13.75
C PHE A 68 2.58 11.28 14.05
N THR A 69 2.69 10.84 15.28
CA THR A 69 3.81 9.98 15.64
C THR A 69 3.43 8.52 15.61
N ASP A 70 2.16 8.21 15.79
CA ASP A 70 1.75 6.83 15.73
C ASP A 70 0.26 6.79 15.42
N ALA A 71 -0.29 5.61 15.32
CA ALA A 71 -1.68 5.47 14.92
C ALA A 71 -2.63 6.11 15.92
N GLU A 72 -2.33 5.98 17.17
CA GLU A 72 -3.21 6.56 18.18
C GLU A 72 -3.26 8.07 18.08
N ASP A 73 -2.22 8.68 17.58
CA ASP A 73 -2.20 10.11 17.46
C ASP A 73 -3.26 10.60 16.50
N LEU A 74 -3.73 9.77 15.60
CA LEU A 74 -4.74 10.19 14.68
C LEU A 74 -6.05 10.51 15.35
N THR A 75 -6.26 10.06 16.56
CA THR A 75 -7.51 10.38 17.24
C THR A 75 -7.61 11.84 17.56
N ARG A 76 -6.54 12.59 17.41
CA ARG A 76 -6.68 14.03 17.63
C ARG A 76 -7.41 14.69 16.48
N VAL A 77 -7.66 13.98 15.38
CA VAL A 77 -8.38 14.53 14.27
C VAL A 77 -9.87 14.33 14.52
N SER A 78 -10.63 15.40 14.40
CA SER A 78 -12.04 15.32 14.62
C SER A 78 -12.64 14.35 13.65
N GLY A 79 -13.40 13.42 14.09
CA GLY A 79 -14.01 12.43 13.21
C GLY A 79 -13.25 11.14 13.11
N VAL A 80 -12.06 11.06 13.67
CA VAL A 80 -11.29 9.83 13.65
C VAL A 80 -11.23 9.30 15.05
N GLY A 81 -11.87 8.19 15.32
CA GLY A 81 -11.89 7.62 16.65
C GLY A 81 -11.08 6.37 16.75
N PRO A 82 -11.08 5.75 17.90
CA PRO A 82 -10.26 4.56 18.13
C PRO A 82 -10.61 3.39 17.21
N VAL A 83 -11.87 3.25 16.87
CA VAL A 83 -12.25 2.16 16.01
C VAL A 83 -11.67 2.34 14.60
N THR A 84 -11.75 3.56 14.10
CA THR A 84 -11.19 3.85 12.79
C THR A 84 -9.69 3.61 12.79
N VAL A 85 -9.03 4.00 13.87
CA VAL A 85 -7.61 3.81 13.96
C VAL A 85 -7.29 2.32 13.96
N GLU A 86 -8.02 1.56 14.73
CA GLU A 86 -7.72 0.16 14.83
C GLU A 86 -7.95 -0.57 13.52
N GLU A 87 -8.98 -0.19 12.80
CA GLU A 87 -9.27 -0.82 11.54
C GLU A 87 -8.23 -0.53 10.49
N ASN A 88 -7.51 0.55 10.64
CA ASN A 88 -6.56 0.95 9.63
C ASN A 88 -5.11 0.84 10.04
N ARG A 89 -4.85 0.27 11.19
CA ARG A 89 -3.51 0.29 11.73
C ARG A 89 -2.48 -0.29 10.77
N ASN A 90 -2.83 -1.32 10.04
CA ASN A 90 -1.90 -1.92 9.12
C ASN A 90 -1.75 -1.19 7.82
N ARG A 91 -2.51 -0.16 7.62
CA ARG A 91 -2.46 0.58 6.37
C ARG A 91 -1.81 1.92 6.50
N MET A 92 -1.28 2.23 7.68
CA MET A 92 -0.72 3.53 7.93
C MET A 92 0.75 3.47 8.23
N SER A 93 1.48 4.44 7.75
CA SER A 93 2.85 4.62 8.17
C SER A 93 3.02 6.08 8.58
N PHE A 94 4.06 6.37 9.30
CA PHE A 94 4.22 7.67 9.90
C PHE A 94 5.52 8.36 9.55
N GLY A 95 5.91 8.16 8.36
CA GLY A 95 7.08 8.82 7.90
C GLY A 95 8.25 8.14 8.41
N GLU A 96 9.33 8.30 7.98
CA GLU A 96 10.30 7.65 8.40
C GLU A 96 11.09 8.43 8.99
N ALA A 97 11.24 8.60 9.55
CA ALA A 97 11.92 9.46 10.18
C ALA A 97 13.17 9.44 10.12
N GLU A 98 13.45 9.61 10.11
CA GLU A 98 14.32 9.78 10.21
C GLU A 98 14.77 9.89 10.41
#